data_068b37b049ab1ce65aa9d2ee535fac69
#
_entry.id   068b37b049ab1ce65aa9d2ee535fac69
#
_cell.length_a   1.000
_cell.length_b   1.000
_cell.length_c   1.000
_cell.angle_alpha   90.00
_cell.angle_beta   90.00
_cell.angle_gamma   90.00
#
_symmetry.space_group_name_H-M   'P 1'
#
loop_
_entity.id
_entity.type
_entity.pdbx_description
1 polymer ?
#
loop_
_entity_poly.entity_id
_entity_poly.type
_entity_poly.pdbx_seq_one_letter_code
_entity_poly.pdbx_strand_id
1 'polypeptide(L)'
;MNILFCSAGRRVELLKDFRKSMDDGDRIVAADLSELAPALYVADAHYLVPRIDDPSYLDTILSICRKEKIDAVTTLIDPEIALLAQNRERFEQIGVEVLAPYAETAELCFDKFKMSQFLAAHGIPTPDTWGDYASAMAAVAAGELAFPVFVKPRTGSGSVGARKVHDADTVSYTHLR
;
A
#
# COMPACT_ATOMS: atom_id res chain seq x y z
N MET A 1 9.40 -23.33 -3.40
CA MET A 1 9.41 -21.92 -2.93
C MET A 1 8.34 -21.71 -1.86
N ASN A 2 8.68 -21.06 -0.75
CA ASN A 2 7.71 -20.68 0.28
C ASN A 2 7.49 -19.17 0.24
N ILE A 3 6.25 -18.71 0.08
CA ILE A 3 5.93 -17.29 -0.01
C ILE A 3 5.04 -16.84 1.15
N LEU A 4 5.39 -15.71 1.78
CA LEU A 4 4.58 -15.08 2.82
C LEU A 4 3.79 -13.91 2.23
N PHE A 5 2.46 -13.96 2.38
CA PHE A 5 1.55 -12.85 2.08
C PHE A 5 1.17 -12.13 3.37
N CYS A 6 1.68 -10.93 3.54
CA CYS A 6 1.31 -10.05 4.65
C CYS A 6 0.01 -9.30 4.33
N SER A 7 -0.76 -8.96 5.37
CA SER A 7 -2.06 -8.28 5.25
C SER A 7 -2.97 -8.91 4.19
N ALA A 8 -3.06 -10.25 4.23
CA ALA A 8 -3.73 -11.06 3.21
C ALA A 8 -5.23 -10.73 3.03
N GLY A 9 -5.92 -10.36 4.11
CA GLY A 9 -7.28 -9.84 4.11
C GLY A 9 -8.28 -10.77 3.42
N ARG A 10 -9.02 -10.22 2.44
CA ARG A 10 -10.06 -10.93 1.69
C ARG A 10 -9.58 -11.47 0.33
N ARG A 11 -8.28 -11.53 0.09
CA ARG A 11 -7.71 -11.83 -1.25
C ARG A 11 -7.54 -13.33 -1.49
N VAL A 12 -8.60 -14.09 -1.20
CA VAL A 12 -8.66 -15.56 -1.35
C VAL A 12 -8.30 -16.01 -2.76
N GLU A 13 -8.90 -15.39 -3.77
CA GLU A 13 -8.69 -15.79 -5.17
C GLU A 13 -7.25 -15.52 -5.63
N LEU A 14 -6.64 -14.43 -5.14
CA LEU A 14 -5.24 -14.15 -5.44
C LEU A 14 -4.32 -15.28 -4.91
N LEU A 15 -4.50 -15.71 -3.66
CA LEU A 15 -3.71 -16.81 -3.10
C LEU A 15 -3.94 -18.12 -3.87
N LYS A 16 -5.19 -18.40 -4.28
CA LYS A 16 -5.51 -19.57 -5.11
C LYS A 16 -4.86 -19.50 -6.50
N ASP A 17 -4.76 -18.30 -7.09
CA ASP A 17 -4.11 -18.12 -8.39
C ASP A 17 -2.58 -18.32 -8.26
N PHE A 18 -1.96 -17.83 -7.18
CA PHE A 18 -0.58 -18.17 -6.88
C PHE A 18 -0.39 -19.68 -6.75
N ARG A 19 -1.28 -20.36 -6.01
CA ARG A 19 -1.23 -21.82 -5.84
C ARG A 19 -1.22 -22.58 -7.17
N LYS A 20 -1.98 -22.12 -8.16
CA LYS A 20 -2.00 -22.76 -9.50
C LYS A 20 -0.67 -22.65 -10.27
N SER A 21 0.15 -21.68 -9.90
CA SER A 21 1.44 -21.38 -10.56
C SER A 21 2.64 -21.91 -9.76
N MET A 22 2.40 -22.56 -8.61
CA MET A 22 3.44 -23.12 -7.73
C MET A 22 3.63 -24.61 -8.00
N ASP A 23 4.85 -25.09 -7.74
CA ASP A 23 5.20 -26.51 -7.87
C ASP A 23 4.74 -27.33 -6.65
N ASP A 24 4.74 -28.67 -6.81
CA ASP A 24 4.47 -29.58 -5.71
C ASP A 24 5.52 -29.40 -4.59
N GLY A 25 5.05 -29.15 -3.37
CA GLY A 25 5.90 -28.92 -2.21
C GLY A 25 6.13 -27.44 -1.88
N ASP A 26 5.79 -26.51 -2.78
CA ASP A 26 5.77 -25.07 -2.50
C ASP A 26 4.65 -24.70 -1.53
N ARG A 27 4.88 -23.66 -0.70
CA ARG A 27 3.93 -23.29 0.35
C ARG A 27 3.55 -21.82 0.31
N ILE A 28 2.27 -21.57 0.55
CA ILE A 28 1.73 -20.23 0.82
C ILE A 28 1.54 -20.07 2.32
N VAL A 29 2.17 -19.07 2.89
CA VAL A 29 1.96 -18.65 4.27
C VAL A 29 1.26 -17.30 4.24
N ALA A 30 0.26 -17.09 5.10
CA ALA A 30 -0.49 -15.85 5.17
C ALA A 30 -0.41 -15.24 6.56
N ALA A 31 -0.30 -13.92 6.63
CA ALA A 31 -0.35 -13.16 7.87
C ALA A 31 -1.39 -12.05 7.79
N ASP A 32 -2.13 -11.83 8.87
CA ASP A 32 -3.10 -10.74 8.98
C ASP A 32 -3.28 -10.31 10.44
N LEU A 33 -3.78 -9.10 10.65
CA LEU A 33 -4.16 -8.60 11.97
C LEU A 33 -5.41 -9.32 12.51
N SER A 34 -6.34 -9.68 11.62
CA SER A 34 -7.66 -10.18 11.96
C SER A 34 -7.77 -11.68 11.68
N GLU A 35 -8.17 -12.45 12.69
CA GLU A 35 -8.55 -13.85 12.51
C GLU A 35 -9.73 -14.05 11.55
N LEU A 36 -10.51 -13.00 11.29
CA LEU A 36 -11.63 -13.03 10.34
C LEU A 36 -11.19 -12.82 8.89
N ALA A 37 -9.89 -12.68 8.62
CA ALA A 37 -9.37 -12.55 7.26
C ALA A 37 -9.48 -13.90 6.50
N PRO A 38 -10.38 -14.05 5.51
CA PRO A 38 -10.63 -15.33 4.88
C PRO A 38 -9.42 -15.89 4.10
N ALA A 39 -8.48 -15.04 3.67
CA ALA A 39 -7.27 -15.47 3.00
C ALA A 39 -6.36 -16.33 3.91
N LEU A 40 -6.44 -16.17 5.23
CA LEU A 40 -5.69 -17.01 6.18
C LEU A 40 -6.03 -18.50 6.05
N TYR A 41 -7.28 -18.81 5.73
CA TYR A 41 -7.81 -20.18 5.73
C TYR A 41 -7.62 -20.94 4.40
N VAL A 42 -7.04 -20.31 3.41
CA VAL A 42 -6.66 -20.96 2.13
C VAL A 42 -5.14 -21.10 1.98
N ALA A 43 -4.38 -20.61 2.94
CA ALA A 43 -2.94 -20.76 3.04
C ALA A 43 -2.57 -22.11 3.73
N ASP A 44 -1.34 -22.60 3.50
CA ASP A 44 -0.82 -23.82 4.14
C ASP A 44 -0.48 -23.62 5.62
N ALA A 45 -0.13 -22.38 5.98
CA ALA A 45 0.03 -21.93 7.35
C ALA A 45 -0.40 -20.46 7.45
N HIS A 46 -0.89 -20.06 8.63
CA HIS A 46 -1.26 -18.67 8.84
C HIS A 46 -0.87 -18.18 10.24
N TYR A 47 -0.75 -16.85 10.34
CA TYR A 47 -0.33 -16.16 11.56
C TYR A 47 -1.16 -14.91 11.80
N LEU A 48 -1.55 -14.70 13.05
CA LEU A 48 -2.01 -13.40 13.52
C LEU A 48 -0.80 -12.55 13.88
N VAL A 49 -0.79 -11.32 13.40
CA VAL A 49 0.31 -10.38 13.59
C VAL A 49 -0.19 -9.07 14.19
N PRO A 50 0.66 -8.31 14.87
CA PRO A 50 0.32 -6.97 15.34
C PRO A 50 -0.10 -6.04 14.19
N ARG A 51 -0.57 -4.84 14.52
CA ARG A 51 -0.75 -3.78 13.53
C ARG A 51 0.58 -3.38 12.90
N ILE A 52 0.53 -2.92 11.65
CA ILE A 52 1.75 -2.51 10.90
C ILE A 52 2.50 -1.32 11.53
N ASP A 53 1.82 -0.51 12.36
CA ASP A 53 2.38 0.59 13.12
C ASP A 53 2.89 0.18 14.52
N ASP A 54 2.75 -1.08 14.91
CA ASP A 54 3.29 -1.63 16.15
C ASP A 54 4.81 -1.85 16.00
N PRO A 55 5.63 -1.40 16.96
CA PRO A 55 7.09 -1.60 16.91
C PRO A 55 7.53 -3.05 16.78
N SER A 56 6.74 -4.01 17.23
CA SER A 56 7.04 -5.44 17.16
C SER A 56 6.65 -6.08 15.82
N TYR A 57 5.95 -5.37 14.94
CA TYR A 57 5.40 -5.92 13.70
C TYR A 57 6.49 -6.54 12.82
N LEU A 58 7.51 -5.77 12.49
CA LEU A 58 8.57 -6.20 11.57
C LEU A 58 9.35 -7.40 12.11
N ASP A 59 9.67 -7.41 13.40
CA ASP A 59 10.37 -8.54 14.05
C ASP A 59 9.50 -9.79 14.07
N THR A 60 8.18 -9.64 14.20
CA THR A 60 7.21 -10.74 14.09
C THR A 60 7.24 -11.34 12.68
N ILE A 61 7.19 -10.52 11.63
CA ILE A 61 7.26 -10.98 10.23
C ILE A 61 8.59 -11.68 9.96
N LEU A 62 9.72 -11.12 10.38
CA LEU A 62 11.03 -11.75 10.23
C LEU A 62 11.11 -13.11 10.97
N SER A 63 10.48 -13.21 12.14
CA SER A 63 10.40 -14.48 12.89
C SER A 63 9.59 -15.55 12.14
N ILE A 64 8.45 -15.18 11.56
CA ILE A 64 7.64 -16.04 10.70
C ILE A 64 8.46 -16.49 9.49
N CYS A 65 9.17 -15.59 8.84
CA CYS A 65 10.01 -15.91 7.69
C CYS A 65 11.05 -16.99 8.03
N ARG A 66 11.75 -16.86 9.17
CA ARG A 66 12.72 -17.87 9.61
C ARG A 66 12.04 -19.21 9.94
N LYS A 67 10.91 -19.17 10.66
CA LYS A 67 10.19 -20.37 11.11
C LYS A 67 9.65 -21.19 9.94
N GLU A 68 9.05 -20.53 8.98
CA GLU A 68 8.41 -21.15 7.81
C GLU A 68 9.36 -21.34 6.63
N LYS A 69 10.65 -20.95 6.78
CA LYS A 69 11.66 -20.99 5.72
C LYS A 69 11.15 -20.30 4.45
N ILE A 70 10.70 -19.05 4.62
CA ILE A 70 10.15 -18.23 3.53
C ILE A 70 11.28 -17.83 2.58
N ASP A 71 11.04 -17.99 1.30
CA ASP A 71 11.93 -17.54 0.23
C ASP A 71 11.59 -16.14 -0.24
N ALA A 72 10.30 -15.78 -0.22
CA ALA A 72 9.83 -14.47 -0.65
C ALA A 72 8.70 -13.93 0.23
N VAL A 73 8.68 -12.63 0.47
CA VAL A 73 7.63 -11.93 1.20
C VAL A 73 7.00 -10.84 0.34
N THR A 74 5.68 -10.73 0.40
CA THR A 74 4.93 -9.66 -0.26
C THR A 74 3.80 -9.17 0.64
N THR A 75 3.28 -7.99 0.30
CA THR A 75 2.12 -7.42 0.99
C THR A 75 1.06 -6.97 -0.01
N LEU A 76 -0.15 -6.85 0.47
CA LEU A 76 -1.33 -6.52 -0.34
C LEU A 76 -1.96 -5.18 0.07
N ILE A 77 -1.24 -4.37 0.86
CA ILE A 77 -1.67 -3.02 1.28
C ILE A 77 -0.56 -1.99 1.15
N ASP A 78 -0.90 -0.80 0.67
CA ASP A 78 0.05 0.26 0.34
C ASP A 78 0.97 0.70 1.49
N PRO A 79 0.48 0.93 2.74
CA PRO A 79 1.35 1.34 3.84
C PRO A 79 2.45 0.33 4.16
N GLU A 80 2.16 -0.96 3.99
CA GLU A 80 3.09 -2.04 4.29
C GLU A 80 4.13 -2.23 3.18
N ILE A 81 3.80 -1.88 1.92
CA ILE A 81 4.75 -1.88 0.81
C ILE A 81 5.98 -1.02 1.16
N ALA A 82 5.75 0.20 1.64
CA ALA A 82 6.82 1.10 2.05
C ALA A 82 7.63 0.51 3.21
N LEU A 83 6.97 -0.08 4.21
CA LEU A 83 7.62 -0.69 5.37
C LEU A 83 8.54 -1.86 4.96
N LEU A 84 8.07 -2.77 4.12
CA LEU A 84 8.87 -3.89 3.63
C LEU A 84 10.03 -3.39 2.75
N ALA A 85 9.77 -2.44 1.86
CA ALA A 85 10.77 -1.87 0.97
C ALA A 85 11.91 -1.18 1.73
N GLN A 86 11.61 -0.41 2.77
CA GLN A 86 12.60 0.26 3.64
C GLN A 86 13.42 -0.71 4.48
N ASN A 87 12.91 -1.90 4.73
CA ASN A 87 13.58 -2.92 5.53
C ASN A 87 14.09 -4.11 4.70
N ARG A 88 14.17 -3.97 3.39
CA ARG A 88 14.60 -5.01 2.44
C ARG A 88 15.89 -5.72 2.89
N GLU A 89 16.91 -4.98 3.29
CA GLU A 89 18.19 -5.54 3.75
C GLU A 89 18.05 -6.52 4.91
N ARG A 90 17.10 -6.29 5.84
CA ARG A 90 16.86 -7.19 6.97
C ARG A 90 16.27 -8.53 6.53
N PHE A 91 15.47 -8.53 5.47
CA PHE A 91 14.95 -9.75 4.85
C PHE A 91 16.03 -10.48 4.06
N GLU A 92 16.82 -9.76 3.26
CA GLU A 92 17.93 -10.32 2.48
C GLU A 92 18.99 -10.98 3.38
N GLN A 93 19.28 -10.42 4.57
CA GLN A 93 20.20 -11.02 5.57
C GLN A 93 19.75 -12.40 6.07
N ILE A 94 18.47 -12.73 5.94
CA ILE A 94 17.91 -14.03 6.29
C ILE A 94 17.51 -14.87 5.06
N GLY A 95 17.95 -14.44 3.86
CA GLY A 95 17.71 -15.15 2.61
C GLY A 95 16.28 -14.99 2.04
N VAL A 96 15.55 -13.96 2.46
CA VAL A 96 14.18 -13.70 2.02
C VAL A 96 14.15 -12.55 1.01
N GLU A 97 13.57 -12.77 -0.16
CA GLU A 97 13.35 -11.73 -1.15
C GLU A 97 12.07 -10.94 -0.84
N VAL A 98 12.17 -9.61 -0.90
CA VAL A 98 11.02 -8.71 -0.75
C VAL A 98 10.42 -8.42 -2.12
N LEU A 99 9.25 -8.95 -2.41
CA LEU A 99 8.50 -8.71 -3.64
C LEU A 99 7.70 -7.39 -3.51
N ALA A 100 8.43 -6.29 -3.53
CA ALA A 100 7.92 -4.93 -3.51
C ALA A 100 8.85 -4.04 -4.34
N PRO A 101 8.39 -2.87 -4.83
CA PRO A 101 9.27 -1.89 -5.45
C PRO A 101 10.33 -1.41 -4.44
N TYR A 102 11.38 -0.75 -4.93
CA TYR A 102 12.34 -0.08 -4.05
C TYR A 102 11.67 1.05 -3.26
N ALA A 103 12.23 1.38 -2.10
CA ALA A 103 11.65 2.33 -1.14
C ALA A 103 11.27 3.67 -1.79
N GLU A 104 12.16 4.24 -2.60
CA GLU A 104 11.91 5.51 -3.30
C GLU A 104 10.69 5.43 -4.24
N THR A 105 10.55 4.32 -4.98
CA THR A 105 9.41 4.09 -5.86
C THR A 105 8.13 3.87 -5.05
N ALA A 106 8.19 3.12 -3.96
CA ALA A 106 7.06 2.89 -3.07
C ALA A 106 6.54 4.20 -2.47
N GLU A 107 7.44 5.06 -1.97
CA GLU A 107 7.11 6.37 -1.42
C GLU A 107 6.54 7.32 -2.47
N LEU A 108 7.12 7.34 -3.66
CA LEU A 108 6.62 8.13 -4.79
C LEU A 108 5.19 7.73 -5.15
N CYS A 109 4.93 6.42 -5.29
CA CYS A 109 3.60 5.90 -5.65
C CYS A 109 2.57 6.11 -4.55
N PHE A 110 2.98 6.12 -3.28
CA PHE A 110 2.08 6.30 -2.15
C PHE A 110 1.64 7.75 -1.97
N ASP A 111 2.48 8.73 -2.33
CA ASP A 111 2.18 10.16 -2.27
C ASP A 111 1.56 10.64 -3.59
N LYS A 112 0.25 10.84 -3.61
CA LYS A 112 -0.53 11.20 -4.82
C LYS A 112 -0.09 12.53 -5.44
N PHE A 113 0.40 13.47 -4.63
CA PHE A 113 0.87 14.76 -5.15
C PHE A 113 2.27 14.63 -5.77
N LYS A 114 3.21 13.96 -5.08
CA LYS A 114 4.53 13.65 -5.67
C LYS A 114 4.39 12.85 -6.96
N MET A 115 3.49 11.85 -6.98
CA MET A 115 3.23 11.06 -8.18
C MET A 115 2.70 11.92 -9.33
N SER A 116 1.75 12.84 -9.10
CA SER A 116 1.24 13.72 -10.16
C SER A 116 2.34 14.63 -10.71
N GLN A 117 3.19 15.19 -9.85
CA GLN A 117 4.34 15.98 -10.27
C GLN A 117 5.35 15.18 -11.10
N PHE A 118 5.65 13.94 -10.65
CA PHE A 118 6.53 13.04 -11.39
C PHE A 118 5.98 12.72 -12.79
N LEU A 119 4.72 12.34 -12.89
CA LEU A 119 4.07 12.04 -14.16
C LEU A 119 4.09 13.24 -15.11
N ALA A 120 3.73 14.43 -14.62
CA ALA A 120 3.77 15.66 -15.39
C ALA A 120 5.18 16.00 -15.90
N ALA A 121 6.20 15.86 -15.03
CA ALA A 121 7.59 16.11 -15.40
C ALA A 121 8.12 15.16 -16.49
N HIS A 122 7.52 13.97 -16.61
CA HIS A 122 7.87 12.98 -17.64
C HIS A 122 6.92 12.97 -18.84
N GLY A 123 6.05 13.98 -18.97
CA GLY A 123 5.12 14.09 -20.10
C GLY A 123 4.03 13.01 -20.11
N ILE A 124 3.77 12.36 -18.98
CA ILE A 124 2.72 11.35 -18.85
C ILE A 124 1.41 12.06 -18.46
N PRO A 125 0.33 11.90 -19.24
CA PRO A 125 -0.94 12.54 -18.93
C PRO A 125 -1.43 12.18 -17.52
N THR A 126 -1.72 13.23 -16.73
CA THR A 126 -2.24 13.10 -15.38
C THR A 126 -3.21 14.23 -15.10
N PRO A 127 -4.24 14.04 -14.26
CA PRO A 127 -5.09 15.13 -13.84
C PRO A 127 -4.29 16.24 -13.14
N ASP A 128 -4.61 17.49 -13.44
CA ASP A 128 -4.04 18.62 -12.71
C ASP A 128 -4.29 18.47 -11.22
N THR A 129 -3.25 18.68 -10.43
CA THR A 129 -3.27 18.37 -9.00
C THR A 129 -2.56 19.46 -8.21
N TRP A 130 -3.23 20.01 -7.21
CA TRP A 130 -2.70 21.01 -6.28
C TRP A 130 -2.43 20.38 -4.92
N GLY A 131 -1.30 20.70 -4.31
CA GLY A 131 -0.85 20.07 -3.06
C GLY A 131 -1.44 20.70 -1.80
N ASP A 132 -2.03 21.88 -1.91
CA ASP A 132 -2.59 22.64 -0.79
C ASP A 132 -3.79 23.51 -1.23
N TYR A 133 -4.55 23.97 -0.23
CA TYR A 133 -5.75 24.76 -0.44
C TYR A 133 -5.48 26.10 -1.12
N ALA A 134 -4.42 26.81 -0.73
CA ALA A 134 -4.14 28.15 -1.21
C ALA A 134 -3.80 28.13 -2.71
N SER A 135 -2.95 27.22 -3.15
CA SER A 135 -2.60 27.02 -4.56
C SER A 135 -3.81 26.59 -5.41
N ALA A 136 -4.67 25.73 -4.88
CA ALA A 136 -5.90 25.34 -5.57
C ALA A 136 -6.87 26.53 -5.74
N MET A 137 -7.05 27.34 -4.70
CA MET A 137 -7.92 28.53 -4.79
C MET A 137 -7.35 29.64 -5.69
N ALA A 138 -6.04 29.79 -5.74
CA ALA A 138 -5.39 30.68 -6.72
C ALA A 138 -5.67 30.23 -8.16
N ALA A 139 -5.60 28.92 -8.43
CA ALA A 139 -5.94 28.36 -9.75
C ALA A 139 -7.41 28.53 -10.11
N VAL A 140 -8.34 28.43 -9.14
CA VAL A 140 -9.76 28.76 -9.34
C VAL A 140 -9.92 30.21 -9.72
N ALA A 141 -9.26 31.14 -9.00
CA ALA A 141 -9.32 32.56 -9.28
C ALA A 141 -8.73 32.95 -10.65
N ALA A 142 -7.71 32.18 -11.08
CA ALA A 142 -7.10 32.35 -12.42
C ALA A 142 -7.91 31.70 -13.57
N GLY A 143 -8.96 30.92 -13.24
CA GLY A 143 -9.75 30.17 -14.23
C GLY A 143 -9.07 28.91 -14.76
N GLU A 144 -8.00 28.49 -14.11
CA GLU A 144 -7.24 27.24 -14.43
C GLU A 144 -7.89 26.02 -13.82
N LEU A 145 -8.64 26.17 -12.73
CA LEU A 145 -9.36 25.09 -12.05
C LEU A 145 -10.85 25.46 -11.93
N ALA A 146 -11.72 24.55 -12.34
CA ALA A 146 -13.16 24.69 -12.21
C ALA A 146 -13.77 23.59 -11.34
N PHE A 147 -14.79 23.94 -10.58
CA PHE A 147 -15.59 22.96 -9.83
C PHE A 147 -16.51 22.15 -10.76
N PRO A 148 -16.82 20.90 -10.42
CA PRO A 148 -16.47 20.19 -9.20
C PRO A 148 -15.05 19.59 -9.25
N VAL A 149 -14.39 19.51 -8.09
CA VAL A 149 -13.07 18.88 -7.93
C VAL A 149 -13.12 17.72 -6.94
N PHE A 150 -12.10 16.85 -6.98
CA PHE A 150 -11.91 15.82 -5.97
C PHE A 150 -10.85 16.25 -4.96
N VAL A 151 -11.24 16.29 -3.69
CA VAL A 151 -10.32 16.46 -2.56
C VAL A 151 -10.05 15.09 -1.96
N LYS A 152 -8.80 14.77 -1.74
CA LYS A 152 -8.37 13.45 -1.19
C LYS A 152 -7.13 13.60 -0.34
N PRO A 153 -6.93 12.73 0.67
CA PRO A 153 -5.67 12.70 1.40
C PRO A 153 -4.49 12.44 0.46
N ARG A 154 -3.38 13.10 0.75
CA ARG A 154 -2.15 12.96 -0.03
C ARG A 154 -1.64 11.52 -0.03
N THR A 155 -1.69 10.84 1.12
CA THR A 155 -1.37 9.42 1.31
C THR A 155 -2.63 8.62 1.70
N GLY A 156 -2.55 7.30 1.67
CA GLY A 156 -3.66 6.40 1.99
C GLY A 156 -4.32 5.78 0.74
N SER A 157 -5.19 4.81 0.97
CA SER A 157 -5.83 3.97 -0.05
C SER A 157 -7.31 3.76 0.19
N GLY A 158 -7.98 2.99 -0.66
CA GLY A 158 -9.38 2.61 -0.49
C GLY A 158 -10.38 3.77 -0.57
N SER A 159 -10.01 4.90 -1.18
CA SER A 159 -10.84 6.12 -1.26
C SER A 159 -11.23 6.72 0.09
N VAL A 160 -10.57 6.32 1.18
CA VAL A 160 -10.83 6.88 2.51
C VAL A 160 -10.48 8.38 2.50
N GLY A 161 -11.45 9.22 2.91
CA GLY A 161 -11.29 10.67 2.92
C GLY A 161 -11.38 11.35 1.54
N ALA A 162 -11.57 10.62 0.45
CA ALA A 162 -11.79 11.21 -0.87
C ALA A 162 -13.22 11.73 -1.00
N ARG A 163 -13.35 12.98 -1.48
CA ARG A 163 -14.66 13.63 -1.65
C ARG A 163 -14.71 14.45 -2.93
N LYS A 164 -15.84 14.39 -3.61
CA LYS A 164 -16.19 15.36 -4.67
C LYS A 164 -16.77 16.61 -4.02
N VAL A 165 -16.22 17.77 -4.34
CA VAL A 165 -16.65 19.06 -3.80
C VAL A 165 -17.05 19.99 -4.95
N HIS A 166 -18.09 20.81 -4.73
CA HIS A 166 -18.74 21.61 -5.77
C HIS A 166 -18.46 23.10 -5.64
N ASP A 167 -17.83 23.53 -4.55
CA ASP A 167 -17.54 24.93 -4.23
C ASP A 167 -16.34 25.06 -3.27
N ALA A 168 -15.82 26.27 -3.14
CA ALA A 168 -14.67 26.59 -2.29
C ALA A 168 -14.95 26.40 -0.81
N ASP A 169 -16.17 26.66 -0.34
CA ASP A 169 -16.55 26.57 1.07
C ASP A 169 -16.47 25.10 1.54
N THR A 170 -16.91 24.16 0.70
CA THR A 170 -16.85 22.73 0.97
C THR A 170 -15.40 22.22 1.03
N VAL A 171 -14.47 22.77 0.24
CA VAL A 171 -13.04 22.42 0.32
C VAL A 171 -12.45 22.81 1.67
N SER A 172 -12.75 24.00 2.18
CA SER A 172 -12.28 24.49 3.48
C SER A 172 -12.65 23.55 4.62
N TYR A 173 -13.87 22.99 4.62
CA TYR A 173 -14.36 22.06 5.64
C TYR A 173 -13.62 20.71 5.64
N THR A 174 -13.09 20.28 4.50
CA THR A 174 -12.38 19.00 4.36
C THR A 174 -10.92 19.08 4.81
N HIS A 175 -10.34 20.28 4.88
CA HIS A 175 -8.93 20.51 5.24
C HIS A 175 -8.69 20.62 6.76
N LEU A 176 -9.76 20.80 7.55
CA LEU A 176 -9.73 21.04 9.00
C LEU A 176 -9.98 19.79 9.86
N ARG A 177 -9.93 18.59 9.28
CA ARG A 177 -10.14 17.33 10.02
C ARG A 177 -8.99 16.37 9.85
#